data_febc2439ff1e53104c7f8e86dadf71f4
#
_entry.id   febc2439ff1e53104c7f8e86dadf71f4
#
_cell.length_a   1.000
_cell.length_b   1.000
_cell.length_c   1.000
_cell.angle_alpha   90.00
_cell.angle_beta   90.00
_cell.angle_gamma   90.00
#
_symmetry.space_group_name_H-M   'P 1'
#
loop_
_entity.id
_entity.type
_entity.pdbx_description
1 polymer ?
#
loop_
_entity_poly.entity_id
_entity_poly.type
_entity_poly.pdbx_seq_one_letter_code
_entity_poly.pdbx_strand_id
1 'polypeptide(L)'
;WAAWRVFKLAKQSGQGRDLAFLESAFQKCLVNFTWWVNRKDEEGNNLFEGGFLGLDNISIFDRSAQLPSGGLLEQADGSSWMAMYCLNMLAIALELAATEPAYEDMATKFFEHFVYIGAAINRGGGEGPGLWSEDQGYYFDRLKLPDGSHRRIDAFTIAELIPLFAIAVADPETFRGFRGFGERFDWFRRNRPELLGHLADIAQRGVGQRVRLALVDEQRLRR
;
A
#
# COMPACT_ATOMS: atom_id res chain seq x y z
N TRP A 1 -8.05 -3.16 8.19
CA TRP A 1 -8.22 -4.60 7.99
C TRP A 1 -9.30 -5.18 8.89
N ALA A 2 -9.25 -5.05 10.20
CA ALA A 2 -10.20 -5.67 11.14
C ALA A 2 -11.67 -5.28 10.85
N ALA A 3 -11.97 -4.00 10.69
CA ALA A 3 -13.32 -3.54 10.39
C ALA A 3 -13.87 -4.17 9.09
N TRP A 4 -13.04 -4.21 8.04
CA TRP A 4 -13.40 -4.86 6.78
C TRP A 4 -13.68 -6.37 6.96
N ARG A 5 -12.86 -7.06 7.74
CA ARG A 5 -13.06 -8.51 8.00
C ARG A 5 -14.33 -8.78 8.81
N VAL A 6 -14.61 -7.99 9.86
CA VAL A 6 -15.85 -8.10 10.66
C VAL A 6 -17.07 -7.89 9.76
N PHE A 7 -17.09 -6.85 8.93
CA PHE A 7 -18.17 -6.60 7.99
C PHE A 7 -18.37 -7.79 7.04
N LYS A 8 -17.29 -8.31 6.45
CA LYS A 8 -17.37 -9.47 5.53
C LYS A 8 -17.92 -10.73 6.22
N LEU A 9 -17.50 -11.01 7.44
CA LEU A 9 -17.99 -12.16 8.21
C LEU A 9 -19.47 -12.01 8.54
N ALA A 10 -19.91 -10.83 8.99
CA ALA A 10 -21.32 -10.56 9.25
C ALA A 10 -22.18 -10.71 7.99
N LYS A 11 -21.71 -10.19 6.85
CA LYS A 11 -22.37 -10.35 5.56
C LYS A 11 -22.49 -11.83 5.13
N GLN A 12 -21.44 -12.62 5.34
CA GLN A 12 -21.40 -14.05 4.98
C GLN A 12 -22.26 -14.92 5.92
N SER A 13 -22.37 -14.56 7.21
CA SER A 13 -23.17 -15.27 8.20
C SER A 13 -24.67 -14.95 8.14
N GLY A 14 -25.10 -14.14 7.17
CA GLY A 14 -26.50 -13.77 7.02
C GLY A 14 -27.01 -12.71 8.01
N GLN A 15 -26.14 -12.07 8.77
CA GLN A 15 -26.48 -10.97 9.67
C GLN A 15 -26.77 -9.64 8.94
N GLY A 16 -26.67 -9.65 7.60
CA GLY A 16 -26.94 -8.50 6.76
C GLY A 16 -25.70 -7.69 6.41
N ARG A 17 -25.92 -6.57 5.72
CA ARG A 17 -24.90 -5.60 5.33
C ARG A 17 -25.04 -4.36 6.22
N ASP A 18 -24.34 -4.30 7.32
CA ASP A 18 -24.30 -3.11 8.16
C ASP A 18 -23.39 -2.03 7.52
N LEU A 19 -23.98 -1.31 6.56
CA LEU A 19 -23.28 -0.22 5.85
C LEU A 19 -23.00 0.97 6.78
N ALA A 20 -23.85 1.22 7.79
CA ALA A 20 -23.63 2.31 8.74
C ALA A 20 -22.38 2.05 9.59
N PHE A 21 -22.18 0.81 10.03
CA PHE A 21 -20.92 0.40 10.68
C PHE A 21 -19.72 0.59 9.76
N LEU A 22 -19.84 0.13 8.52
CA LEU A 22 -18.73 0.20 7.55
C LEU A 22 -18.36 1.65 7.23
N GLU A 23 -19.35 2.51 7.03
CA GLU A 23 -19.17 3.94 6.80
C GLU A 23 -18.51 4.64 8.00
N SER A 24 -19.02 4.39 9.20
CA SER A 24 -18.42 4.93 10.43
C SER A 24 -16.95 4.50 10.58
N ALA A 25 -16.65 3.24 10.29
CA ALA A 25 -15.27 2.74 10.29
C ALA A 25 -14.41 3.41 9.21
N PHE A 26 -14.98 3.60 8.00
CA PHE A 26 -14.30 4.28 6.91
C PHE A 26 -13.91 5.71 7.29
N GLN A 27 -14.85 6.50 7.83
CA GLN A 27 -14.60 7.89 8.21
C GLN A 27 -13.50 8.01 9.28
N LYS A 28 -13.53 7.16 10.30
CA LYS A 28 -12.49 7.13 11.33
C LYS A 28 -11.12 6.75 10.77
N CYS A 29 -11.10 5.76 9.88
CA CYS A 29 -9.88 5.36 9.19
C CYS A 29 -9.37 6.45 8.24
N LEU A 30 -10.26 7.18 7.56
CA LEU A 30 -9.89 8.28 6.67
C LEU A 30 -9.15 9.40 7.42
N VAL A 31 -9.65 9.81 8.58
CA VAL A 31 -8.98 10.81 9.43
C VAL A 31 -7.59 10.32 9.84
N ASN A 32 -7.47 9.07 10.25
CA ASN A 32 -6.18 8.48 10.61
C ASN A 32 -5.24 8.36 9.40
N PHE A 33 -5.76 7.96 8.23
CA PHE A 33 -4.99 7.89 6.98
C PHE A 33 -4.43 9.25 6.59
N THR A 34 -5.21 10.32 6.72
CA THR A 34 -4.76 11.69 6.40
C THR A 34 -3.57 12.11 7.26
N TRP A 35 -3.57 11.72 8.55
CA TRP A 35 -2.41 11.97 9.43
C TRP A 35 -1.16 11.21 8.95
N TRP A 36 -1.33 9.94 8.55
CA TRP A 36 -0.21 9.12 8.07
C TRP A 36 0.34 9.59 6.72
N VAL A 37 -0.54 9.93 5.77
CA VAL A 37 -0.11 10.32 4.42
C VAL A 37 0.71 11.61 4.41
N ASN A 38 0.60 12.41 5.45
CA ASN A 38 1.42 13.61 5.65
C ASN A 38 2.82 13.31 6.22
N ARG A 39 3.16 12.05 6.46
CA ARG A 39 4.47 11.59 6.93
C ARG A 39 5.29 10.90 5.84
N LYS A 40 5.05 11.28 4.61
CA LYS A 40 5.91 10.89 3.49
C LYS A 40 7.24 11.63 3.56
N ASP A 41 8.20 11.07 2.82
CA ASP A 41 9.45 11.74 2.51
C ASP A 41 9.24 13.17 1.98
N GLU A 42 10.15 14.08 2.31
CA GLU A 42 10.04 15.51 1.97
C GLU A 42 9.99 15.75 0.45
N GLU A 43 10.64 14.89 -0.33
CA GLU A 43 10.62 14.97 -1.79
C GLU A 43 9.31 14.49 -2.42
N GLY A 44 8.40 13.90 -1.65
CA GLY A 44 7.13 13.39 -2.15
C GLY A 44 7.24 12.11 -2.98
N ASN A 45 8.31 11.33 -2.81
CA ASN A 45 8.52 10.05 -3.50
C ASN A 45 7.57 8.93 -3.06
N ASN A 46 6.74 9.19 -2.04
CA ASN A 46 5.79 8.26 -1.44
C ASN A 46 6.43 7.10 -0.64
N LEU A 47 7.64 7.27 -0.16
CA LEU A 47 8.21 6.47 0.90
C LEU A 47 7.83 7.09 2.26
N PHE A 48 7.70 6.26 3.28
CA PHE A 48 7.32 6.71 4.61
C PHE A 48 8.53 6.67 5.54
N GLU A 49 8.70 7.74 6.28
CA GLU A 49 9.84 8.01 7.16
C GLU A 49 9.37 8.18 8.61
N GLY A 50 10.26 7.94 9.57
CA GLY A 50 10.04 8.25 10.97
C GLY A 50 8.88 7.46 11.55
N GLY A 51 8.89 6.19 11.42
CA GLY A 51 7.74 5.42 11.71
C GLY A 51 7.63 4.81 13.04
N PHE A 52 6.54 5.03 13.55
CA PHE A 52 5.95 4.50 14.73
C PHE A 52 4.81 3.54 14.34
N LEU A 53 5.10 2.29 14.19
CA LEU A 53 4.12 1.25 13.92
C LEU A 53 4.21 0.11 14.93
N GLY A 54 4.78 0.39 16.12
CA GLY A 54 5.00 -0.61 17.16
C GLY A 54 6.20 -1.53 16.88
N LEU A 55 7.02 -1.20 15.89
CA LEU A 55 8.21 -1.95 15.50
C LEU A 55 9.49 -1.08 15.64
N ASP A 56 9.48 -0.15 16.57
CA ASP A 56 10.50 0.89 16.71
C ASP A 56 11.91 0.34 16.95
N ASN A 57 12.01 -0.80 17.62
CA ASN A 57 13.26 -1.42 18.06
C ASN A 57 13.64 -2.69 17.26
N ILE A 58 13.02 -2.92 16.11
CA ILE A 58 13.28 -4.13 15.30
C ILE A 58 14.53 -3.99 14.44
N SER A 59 14.92 -2.77 14.05
CA SER A 59 16.09 -2.49 13.24
C SER A 59 17.31 -2.13 14.10
N ILE A 60 18.42 -1.76 13.46
CA ILE A 60 19.67 -1.33 14.12
C ILE A 60 19.56 0.08 14.73
N PHE A 61 18.51 0.81 14.43
CA PHE A 61 18.24 2.16 14.96
C PHE A 61 16.95 2.19 15.77
N ASP A 62 16.90 3.06 16.76
CA ASP A 62 15.63 3.49 17.35
C ASP A 62 14.91 4.38 16.33
N ARG A 63 13.88 3.83 15.70
CA ARG A 63 13.14 4.46 14.60
C ARG A 63 12.19 5.56 15.09
N SER A 64 11.98 5.67 16.40
CA SER A 64 11.18 6.73 17.03
C SER A 64 12.02 7.96 17.40
N ALA A 65 13.35 7.83 17.41
CA ALA A 65 14.29 8.88 17.76
C ALA A 65 14.94 9.50 16.51
N GLN A 66 15.48 10.72 16.70
CA GLN A 66 16.30 11.32 15.66
C GLN A 66 17.59 10.52 15.48
N LEU A 67 17.92 10.18 14.24
CA LEU A 67 19.11 9.41 13.94
C LEU A 67 20.38 10.21 14.25
N PRO A 68 21.42 9.58 14.84
CA PRO A 68 22.66 10.25 15.18
C PRO A 68 23.38 10.89 13.97
N SER A 69 23.16 10.34 12.78
CA SER A 69 23.70 10.86 11.52
C SER A 69 23.00 12.09 10.98
N GLY A 70 21.87 12.51 11.59
CA GLY A 70 20.99 13.55 11.06
C GLY A 70 20.25 13.11 9.77
N GLY A 71 20.36 11.83 9.38
CA GLY A 71 19.67 11.29 8.22
C GLY A 71 18.23 10.90 8.51
N LEU A 72 17.52 10.51 7.44
CA LEU A 72 16.15 10.04 7.48
C LEU A 72 16.11 8.54 7.10
N LEU A 73 15.25 7.78 7.78
CA LEU A 73 15.09 6.36 7.51
C LEU A 73 13.82 6.13 6.68
N GLU A 74 14.02 5.76 5.42
CA GLU A 74 12.96 5.32 4.53
C GLU A 74 12.64 3.85 4.84
N GLN A 75 11.42 3.60 5.29
CA GLN A 75 11.05 2.34 5.90
C GLN A 75 10.28 1.43 4.95
N ALA A 76 10.76 0.20 4.79
CA ALA A 76 10.10 -0.82 3.97
C ALA A 76 8.76 -1.26 4.59
N ASP A 77 8.74 -1.52 5.90
CA ASP A 77 7.51 -1.90 6.61
C ASP A 77 6.52 -0.74 6.70
N GLY A 78 6.97 0.47 7.05
CA GLY A 78 6.12 1.66 7.16
C GLY A 78 5.40 1.97 5.84
N SER A 79 6.15 1.97 4.74
CA SER A 79 5.59 2.17 3.40
C SER A 79 4.64 1.05 3.00
N SER A 80 4.95 -0.20 3.37
CA SER A 80 4.10 -1.37 3.07
C SER A 80 2.82 -1.39 3.89
N TRP A 81 2.85 -0.96 5.16
CA TRP A 81 1.66 -0.75 5.97
C TRP A 81 0.71 0.26 5.33
N MET A 82 1.26 1.34 4.78
CA MET A 82 0.44 2.34 4.09
C MET A 82 -0.16 1.81 2.79
N ALA A 83 0.59 0.99 2.04
CA ALA A 83 0.04 0.29 0.88
C ALA A 83 -1.10 -0.66 1.25
N MET A 84 -0.94 -1.45 2.33
CA MET A 84 -2.00 -2.31 2.85
C MET A 84 -3.21 -1.49 3.32
N TYR A 85 -2.97 -0.34 3.95
CA TYR A 85 -4.03 0.58 4.36
C TYR A 85 -4.84 1.05 3.15
N CYS A 86 -4.16 1.49 2.09
CA CYS A 86 -4.81 1.90 0.84
C CYS A 86 -5.69 0.78 0.26
N LEU A 87 -5.20 -0.45 0.20
CA LEU A 87 -5.97 -1.59 -0.31
C LEU A 87 -7.22 -1.90 0.53
N ASN A 88 -7.13 -1.78 1.85
CA ASN A 88 -8.29 -1.97 2.72
C ASN A 88 -9.31 -0.84 2.55
N MET A 89 -8.86 0.42 2.47
CA MET A 89 -9.73 1.57 2.25
C MET A 89 -10.36 1.52 0.86
N LEU A 90 -9.64 1.10 -0.17
CA LEU A 90 -10.15 0.82 -1.51
C LEU A 90 -11.30 -0.19 -1.46
N ALA A 91 -11.09 -1.32 -0.79
CA ALA A 91 -12.11 -2.37 -0.69
C ALA A 91 -13.38 -1.88 0.04
N ILE A 92 -13.23 -1.11 1.11
CA ILE A 92 -14.36 -0.52 1.84
C ILE A 92 -15.07 0.54 0.98
N ALA A 93 -14.32 1.42 0.31
CA ALA A 93 -14.90 2.45 -0.54
C ALA A 93 -15.71 1.85 -1.70
N LEU A 94 -15.23 0.79 -2.35
CA LEU A 94 -15.97 0.09 -3.40
C LEU A 94 -17.25 -0.58 -2.87
N GLU A 95 -17.24 -1.15 -1.67
CA GLU A 95 -18.46 -1.71 -1.06
C GLU A 95 -19.50 -0.61 -0.75
N LEU A 96 -19.05 0.55 -0.26
CA LEU A 96 -19.92 1.71 0.00
C LEU A 96 -20.41 2.37 -1.28
N ALA A 97 -19.57 2.44 -2.32
CA ALA A 97 -19.91 3.02 -3.63
C ALA A 97 -21.08 2.29 -4.32
N ALA A 98 -21.34 1.04 -3.96
CA ALA A 98 -22.49 0.30 -4.47
C ALA A 98 -23.86 0.93 -4.06
N THR A 99 -23.87 1.76 -3.03
CA THR A 99 -25.08 2.46 -2.54
C THR A 99 -24.96 3.97 -2.60
N GLU A 100 -23.75 4.51 -2.43
CA GLU A 100 -23.47 5.93 -2.43
C GLU A 100 -22.31 6.23 -3.40
N PRO A 101 -22.61 6.76 -4.61
CA PRO A 101 -21.61 6.97 -5.67
C PRO A 101 -20.44 7.86 -5.29
N ALA A 102 -20.57 8.74 -4.31
CA ALA A 102 -19.48 9.60 -3.84
C ALA A 102 -18.24 8.82 -3.35
N TYR A 103 -18.43 7.58 -2.92
CA TYR A 103 -17.31 6.71 -2.50
C TYR A 103 -16.48 6.16 -3.66
N GLU A 104 -16.95 6.27 -4.91
CA GLU A 104 -16.17 5.86 -6.09
C GLU A 104 -14.92 6.72 -6.27
N ASP A 105 -15.04 8.03 -6.04
CA ASP A 105 -13.89 8.94 -6.07
C ASP A 105 -12.89 8.62 -4.97
N MET A 106 -13.37 8.22 -3.80
CA MET A 106 -12.52 7.78 -2.71
C MET A 106 -11.78 6.48 -3.04
N ALA A 107 -12.47 5.52 -3.67
CA ALA A 107 -11.86 4.29 -4.15
C ALA A 107 -10.73 4.58 -5.15
N THR A 108 -10.97 5.47 -6.10
CA THR A 108 -9.98 5.93 -7.08
C THR A 108 -8.75 6.52 -6.38
N LYS A 109 -8.95 7.37 -5.39
CA LYS A 109 -7.87 8.00 -4.63
C LYS A 109 -7.00 6.99 -3.88
N PHE A 110 -7.62 6.01 -3.21
CA PHE A 110 -6.87 4.97 -2.51
C PHE A 110 -6.12 4.04 -3.47
N PHE A 111 -6.68 3.76 -4.64
CA PHE A 111 -5.98 3.04 -5.69
C PHE A 111 -4.73 3.80 -6.17
N GLU A 112 -4.85 5.10 -6.43
CA GLU A 112 -3.73 5.96 -6.83
C GLU A 112 -2.62 5.97 -5.78
N HIS A 113 -2.97 6.17 -4.51
CA HIS A 113 -1.98 6.11 -3.42
C HIS A 113 -1.27 4.76 -3.39
N PHE A 114 -2.01 3.65 -3.52
CA PHE A 114 -1.41 2.31 -3.58
C PHE A 114 -0.42 2.17 -4.73
N VAL A 115 -0.78 2.65 -5.91
CA VAL A 115 0.09 2.59 -7.11
C VAL A 115 1.38 3.38 -6.89
N TYR A 116 1.28 4.61 -6.38
CA TYR A 116 2.47 5.44 -6.15
C TYR A 116 3.37 4.89 -5.03
N ILE A 117 2.80 4.44 -3.92
CA ILE A 117 3.57 3.81 -2.84
C ILE A 117 4.27 2.55 -3.35
N GLY A 118 3.56 1.72 -4.09
CA GLY A 118 4.13 0.48 -4.61
C GLY A 118 5.23 0.72 -5.64
N ALA A 119 5.10 1.73 -6.48
CA ALA A 119 6.16 2.13 -7.40
C ALA A 119 7.39 2.63 -6.62
N ALA A 120 7.20 3.43 -5.57
CA ALA A 120 8.28 3.94 -4.72
C ALA A 120 9.07 2.82 -4.03
N ILE A 121 8.37 1.88 -3.39
CA ILE A 121 8.99 0.74 -2.70
C ILE A 121 9.78 -0.14 -3.69
N ASN A 122 9.22 -0.39 -4.87
CA ASN A 122 9.76 -1.37 -5.80
C ASN A 122 10.86 -0.82 -6.73
N ARG A 123 10.86 0.50 -7.02
CA ARG A 123 11.77 1.11 -8.00
C ARG A 123 12.46 2.38 -7.52
N GLY A 124 12.10 2.88 -6.35
CA GLY A 124 12.46 4.22 -5.94
C GLY A 124 11.53 5.28 -6.55
N GLY A 125 11.12 6.24 -5.75
CA GLY A 125 10.16 7.28 -6.14
C GLY A 125 10.79 8.48 -6.85
N GLY A 126 12.11 8.50 -7.04
CA GLY A 126 12.85 9.62 -7.60
C GLY A 126 14.22 9.20 -8.09
N GLU A 127 15.26 9.89 -7.66
CA GLU A 127 16.65 9.63 -8.08
C GLU A 127 17.30 8.43 -7.37
N GLY A 128 16.64 7.85 -6.34
CA GLY A 128 17.18 6.73 -5.58
C GLY A 128 16.65 5.36 -6.01
N PRO A 129 17.36 4.27 -5.66
CA PRO A 129 16.87 2.91 -5.87
C PRO A 129 15.68 2.62 -4.98
N GLY A 130 14.84 1.62 -5.34
CA GLY A 130 13.78 1.11 -4.47
C GLY A 130 14.31 0.44 -3.20
N LEU A 131 13.39 -0.05 -2.38
CA LEU A 131 13.73 -0.76 -1.13
C LEU A 131 13.91 -2.27 -1.36
N TRP A 132 13.60 -2.76 -2.54
CA TRP A 132 13.84 -4.15 -2.93
C TRP A 132 15.29 -4.36 -3.33
N SER A 133 15.92 -5.40 -2.81
CA SER A 133 17.26 -5.84 -3.15
C SER A 133 17.20 -7.06 -4.08
N GLU A 134 17.63 -6.90 -5.33
CA GLU A 134 17.66 -7.99 -6.31
C GLU A 134 18.69 -9.07 -5.98
N ASP A 135 19.78 -8.70 -5.32
CA ASP A 135 20.86 -9.61 -4.91
C ASP A 135 20.47 -10.47 -3.70
N GLN A 136 19.70 -9.92 -2.77
CA GLN A 136 19.28 -10.62 -1.55
C GLN A 136 17.87 -11.24 -1.66
N GLY A 137 17.06 -10.82 -2.64
CA GLY A 137 15.67 -11.25 -2.74
C GLY A 137 14.80 -10.77 -1.56
N TYR A 138 15.07 -9.58 -1.06
CA TYR A 138 14.48 -9.09 0.18
C TYR A 138 14.27 -7.57 0.17
N TYR A 139 13.35 -7.06 0.99
CA TYR A 139 13.19 -5.64 1.21
C TYR A 139 14.09 -5.17 2.35
N PHE A 140 14.64 -3.97 2.23
CA PHE A 140 15.47 -3.34 3.26
C PHE A 140 15.09 -1.90 3.46
N ASP A 141 15.19 -1.44 4.70
CA ASP A 141 15.17 -0.03 5.01
C ASP A 141 16.37 0.68 4.36
N ARG A 142 16.20 1.95 4.07
CA ARG A 142 17.22 2.78 3.46
C ARG A 142 17.45 4.05 4.27
N LEU A 143 18.69 4.30 4.62
CA LEU A 143 19.11 5.53 5.27
C LEU A 143 19.46 6.57 4.19
N LYS A 144 18.76 7.69 4.20
CA LYS A 144 19.09 8.89 3.44
C LYS A 144 19.94 9.80 4.32
N LEU A 145 21.15 10.14 3.87
CA LEU A 145 22.07 11.01 4.58
C LEU A 145 21.85 12.49 4.20
N PRO A 146 22.30 13.44 5.04
CA PRO A 146 22.14 14.88 4.78
C PRO A 146 22.78 15.38 3.47
N ASP A 147 23.76 14.64 2.94
CA ASP A 147 24.41 14.93 1.67
C ASP A 147 23.62 14.41 0.44
N GLY A 148 22.43 13.83 0.68
CA GLY A 148 21.58 13.23 -0.33
C GLY A 148 21.98 11.80 -0.75
N SER A 149 23.06 11.26 -0.21
CA SER A 149 23.44 9.87 -0.47
C SER A 149 22.54 8.89 0.29
N HIS A 150 22.42 7.68 -0.26
CA HIS A 150 21.58 6.62 0.32
C HIS A 150 22.42 5.41 0.70
N ARG A 151 22.07 4.81 1.84
CA ARG A 151 22.67 3.55 2.29
C ARG A 151 21.60 2.54 2.65
N ARG A 152 21.68 1.35 2.11
CA ARG A 152 20.85 0.21 2.51
C ARG A 152 21.21 -0.21 3.93
N ILE A 153 20.22 -0.54 4.73
CA ILE A 153 20.38 -1.09 6.06
C ILE A 153 20.31 -2.61 5.96
N ASP A 154 21.46 -3.27 5.95
CA ASP A 154 21.56 -4.73 5.78
C ASP A 154 21.18 -5.49 7.07
N ALA A 155 19.93 -5.32 7.51
CA ALA A 155 19.38 -6.01 8.66
C ALA A 155 18.19 -6.88 8.21
N PHE A 156 18.29 -8.19 8.39
CA PHE A 156 17.18 -9.11 8.13
C PHE A 156 16.28 -9.18 9.35
N THR A 157 15.09 -8.60 9.24
CA THR A 157 14.11 -8.60 10.32
C THR A 157 12.73 -9.02 9.82
N ILE A 158 11.83 -9.39 10.73
CA ILE A 158 10.45 -9.72 10.37
C ILE A 158 9.69 -8.51 9.79
N ALA A 159 10.14 -7.29 10.06
CA ALA A 159 9.51 -6.07 9.55
C ALA A 159 9.53 -6.01 8.02
N GLU A 160 10.59 -6.49 7.40
CA GLU A 160 10.74 -6.48 5.95
C GLU A 160 9.89 -7.56 5.23
N LEU A 161 9.17 -8.41 5.98
CA LEU A 161 8.13 -9.30 5.45
C LEU A 161 6.76 -8.61 5.34
N ILE A 162 6.59 -7.42 5.91
CA ILE A 162 5.34 -6.66 5.88
C ILE A 162 4.85 -6.37 4.44
N PRO A 163 5.71 -6.16 3.42
CA PRO A 163 5.26 -6.01 2.04
C PRO A 163 4.33 -7.13 1.55
N LEU A 164 4.46 -8.35 2.07
CA LEU A 164 3.59 -9.48 1.75
C LEU A 164 2.14 -9.28 2.22
N PHE A 165 1.89 -8.40 3.19
CA PHE A 165 0.55 -8.13 3.72
C PHE A 165 -0.24 -7.15 2.86
N ALA A 166 0.46 -6.36 2.03
CA ALA A 166 -0.17 -5.42 1.10
C ALA A 166 -0.68 -6.16 -0.15
N ILE A 167 -1.71 -6.96 0.04
CA ILE A 167 -2.35 -7.75 -1.01
C ILE A 167 -3.87 -7.65 -0.90
N ALA A 168 -4.53 -7.49 -2.05
CA ALA A 168 -5.97 -7.60 -2.21
C ALA A 168 -6.32 -8.39 -3.47
N VAL A 169 -7.42 -9.10 -3.44
CA VAL A 169 -7.98 -9.81 -4.59
C VAL A 169 -9.40 -9.32 -4.82
N ALA A 170 -9.68 -8.91 -6.02
CA ALA A 170 -11.01 -8.46 -6.42
C ALA A 170 -11.50 -9.20 -7.67
N ASP A 171 -12.80 -9.44 -7.72
CA ASP A 171 -13.44 -9.96 -8.91
C ASP A 171 -13.52 -8.84 -9.97
N PRO A 172 -13.34 -9.16 -11.27
CA PRO A 172 -13.40 -8.16 -12.34
C PRO A 172 -14.74 -7.40 -12.37
N GLU A 173 -15.82 -8.05 -11.96
CA GLU A 173 -17.15 -7.43 -11.87
C GLU A 173 -17.18 -6.28 -10.86
N THR A 174 -16.38 -6.37 -9.78
CA THR A 174 -16.24 -5.29 -8.81
C THR A 174 -15.71 -4.00 -9.45
N PHE A 175 -14.78 -4.12 -10.41
CA PHE A 175 -14.25 -2.97 -11.12
C PHE A 175 -15.15 -2.48 -12.25
N ARG A 176 -15.89 -3.35 -12.89
CA ARG A 176 -16.81 -3.00 -13.99
C ARG A 176 -18.06 -2.27 -13.53
N GLY A 177 -18.47 -2.49 -12.29
CA GLY A 177 -19.64 -1.82 -11.69
C GLY A 177 -19.43 -0.33 -11.46
N PHE A 178 -18.19 0.16 -11.48
CA PHE A 178 -17.81 1.53 -11.16
C PHE A 178 -17.10 2.17 -12.36
N ARG A 179 -17.84 2.99 -13.09
CA ARG A 179 -17.37 3.54 -14.37
C ARG A 179 -16.16 4.45 -14.21
N GLY A 180 -16.19 5.39 -13.30
CA GLY A 180 -15.12 6.36 -13.06
C GLY A 180 -13.85 5.67 -12.56
N PHE A 181 -14.01 4.74 -11.61
CA PHE A 181 -12.91 3.93 -11.14
C PHE A 181 -12.30 3.05 -12.25
N GLY A 182 -13.14 2.39 -13.06
CA GLY A 182 -12.69 1.57 -14.18
C GLY A 182 -11.95 2.38 -15.25
N GLU A 183 -12.46 3.58 -15.60
CA GLU A 183 -11.80 4.50 -16.53
C GLU A 183 -10.42 4.94 -16.01
N ARG A 184 -10.31 5.23 -14.71
CA ARG A 184 -9.04 5.62 -14.08
C ARG A 184 -8.04 4.48 -14.01
N PHE A 185 -8.49 3.28 -13.66
CA PHE A 185 -7.68 2.07 -13.69
C PHE A 185 -7.12 1.80 -15.10
N ASP A 186 -7.97 1.86 -16.12
CA ASP A 186 -7.57 1.69 -17.51
C ASP A 186 -6.64 2.81 -18.00
N TRP A 187 -6.80 4.03 -17.47
CA TRP A 187 -5.89 5.13 -17.75
C TRP A 187 -4.47 4.83 -17.25
N PHE A 188 -4.31 4.37 -16.01
CA PHE A 188 -3.00 3.97 -15.49
C PHE A 188 -2.38 2.86 -16.32
N ARG A 189 -3.16 1.83 -16.67
CA ARG A 189 -2.69 0.72 -17.49
C ARG A 189 -2.16 1.16 -18.85
N ARG A 190 -2.78 2.16 -19.45
CA ARG A 190 -2.39 2.66 -20.80
C ARG A 190 -1.30 3.70 -20.75
N ASN A 191 -1.32 4.59 -19.79
CA ASN A 191 -0.48 5.79 -19.78
C ASN A 191 0.69 5.72 -18.80
N ARG A 192 0.60 4.86 -17.78
CA ARG A 192 1.62 4.71 -16.74
C ARG A 192 1.90 3.23 -16.42
N PRO A 193 2.12 2.38 -17.47
CA PRO A 193 2.35 0.94 -17.26
C PRO A 193 3.58 0.69 -16.39
N GLU A 194 4.55 1.60 -16.40
CA GLU A 194 5.74 1.53 -15.57
C GLU A 194 5.43 1.57 -14.08
N LEU A 195 4.39 2.25 -13.65
CA LEU A 195 3.98 2.28 -12.23
C LEU A 195 3.31 0.98 -11.81
N LEU A 196 2.68 0.28 -12.74
CA LEU A 196 1.96 -0.96 -12.48
C LEU A 196 2.83 -2.21 -12.62
N GLY A 197 3.99 -2.13 -13.30
CA GLY A 197 4.79 -3.29 -13.72
C GLY A 197 5.30 -4.20 -12.60
N HIS A 198 5.33 -3.72 -11.35
CA HIS A 198 5.69 -4.52 -10.17
C HIS A 198 4.52 -4.69 -9.19
N LEU A 199 3.39 -4.06 -9.49
CA LEU A 199 2.20 -4.09 -8.65
C LEU A 199 1.24 -5.15 -9.16
N ALA A 200 1.60 -6.40 -9.02
CA ALA A 200 0.80 -7.54 -9.42
C ALA A 200 0.53 -7.68 -10.92
N ASP A 201 0.34 -8.89 -11.31
CA ASP A 201 -0.17 -9.29 -12.61
C ASP A 201 -1.61 -8.82 -12.85
N ILE A 202 -1.78 -7.50 -13.00
CA ILE A 202 -3.04 -6.94 -13.50
C ILE A 202 -3.31 -7.48 -14.91
N ALA A 203 -2.27 -7.92 -15.60
CA ALA A 203 -2.35 -8.56 -16.90
C ALA A 203 -2.64 -10.06 -16.84
N GLN A 204 -2.25 -10.75 -15.76
CA GLN A 204 -2.53 -12.17 -15.57
C GLN A 204 -3.78 -12.36 -14.68
N ARG A 205 -4.82 -12.81 -15.31
CA ARG A 205 -6.06 -13.15 -14.61
C ARG A 205 -5.84 -14.46 -13.83
N GLY A 206 -6.04 -14.40 -12.53
CA GLY A 206 -6.02 -15.58 -11.66
C GLY A 206 -7.22 -16.50 -11.84
N VAL A 207 -7.34 -17.46 -10.94
CA VAL A 207 -8.50 -18.38 -10.91
C VAL A 207 -9.80 -17.59 -10.88
N GLY A 208 -10.72 -17.88 -11.79
CA GLY A 208 -12.00 -17.16 -11.92
C GLY A 208 -11.88 -15.74 -12.45
N GLN A 209 -10.82 -15.43 -13.22
CA GLN A 209 -10.57 -14.09 -13.78
C GLN A 209 -10.27 -12.99 -12.75
N ARG A 210 -9.97 -13.34 -11.49
CA ARG A 210 -9.72 -12.35 -10.43
C ARG A 210 -8.48 -11.52 -10.71
N VAL A 211 -8.56 -10.26 -10.32
CA VAL A 211 -7.43 -9.32 -10.34
C VAL A 211 -6.79 -9.30 -8.96
N ARG A 212 -5.50 -9.46 -8.92
CA ARG A 212 -4.70 -9.33 -7.70
C ARG A 212 -3.97 -7.98 -7.70
N LEU A 213 -4.12 -7.22 -6.65
CA LEU A 213 -3.31 -6.04 -6.34
C LEU A 213 -2.37 -6.42 -5.19
N ALA A 214 -1.06 -6.32 -5.39
CA ALA A 214 -0.08 -6.68 -4.38
C ALA A 214 1.21 -5.87 -4.57
N LEU A 215 1.96 -5.62 -3.50
CA LEU A 215 3.30 -5.02 -3.60
C LEU A 215 4.34 -5.98 -4.14
N VAL A 216 4.17 -7.26 -3.84
CA VAL A 216 5.13 -8.31 -4.20
C VAL A 216 4.56 -9.12 -5.36
N ASP A 217 5.28 -9.15 -6.47
CA ASP A 217 4.94 -9.99 -7.60
C ASP A 217 5.30 -11.47 -7.37
N GLU A 218 4.87 -12.35 -8.28
CA GLU A 218 5.12 -13.78 -8.15
C GLU A 218 6.62 -14.12 -8.24
N GLN A 219 7.36 -13.40 -9.07
CA GLN A 219 8.79 -13.65 -9.26
C GLN A 219 9.57 -13.36 -7.96
N ARG A 220 9.25 -12.26 -7.30
CA ARG A 220 9.85 -11.88 -6.02
C ARG A 220 9.40 -12.79 -4.88
N LEU A 221 8.15 -13.24 -4.89
CA LEU A 221 7.64 -14.16 -3.86
C LEU A 221 8.33 -15.54 -3.89
N ARG A 222 8.88 -15.95 -5.03
CA ARG A 222 9.56 -17.25 -5.21
C ARG A 222 11.04 -17.23 -4.85
N ARG A 223 11.59 -16.08 -4.54
CA ARG A 223 13.00 -15.90 -4.12
C ARG A 223 13.15 -15.98 -2.63
#